data_7e051ee80e3aa5ab83d2d45a369b975a
#
_entry.id   7e051ee80e3aa5ab83d2d45a369b975a
#
_cell.length_a   1.000
_cell.length_b   1.000
_cell.length_c   1.000
_cell.angle_alpha   90.00
_cell.angle_beta   90.00
_cell.angle_gamma   90.00
#
_symmetry.space_group_name_H-M   'P 1'
#
loop_
_entity.id
_entity.type
_entity.pdbx_description
1 polymer ?
#
loop_
_entity_poly.entity_id
_entity_poly.type
_entity_poly.pdbx_seq_one_letter_code
_entity_poly.pdbx_strand_id
1 'polypeptide(L)'
;MGFLQGFEKLQLSKEERVLRLAKNVWPDVLGVDADEVAKLAEYLVPYRGLQGAVVFSRGEAGSFMCLIDSGMVNIYKNEVQNALELIASIPPGNTIGEMALVDGEPRSAYAYATCETVLFIMTHSNFMRLRDDDTLIWAKLVYKMAQTLSSRLRKANEVAEILQGDTSKNIARSFYKKRM
;
A
#
# COMPACT_ATOMS: atom_id res chain seq x y z
N MET A 1 6.54 17.84 -9.13
CA MET A 1 5.49 16.82 -9.33
C MET A 1 6.20 15.52 -9.61
N GLY A 2 6.36 14.67 -8.60
CA GLY A 2 7.24 13.49 -8.65
C GLY A 2 6.54 12.14 -8.49
N PHE A 3 5.22 12.09 -8.41
CA PHE A 3 4.49 10.84 -8.19
C PHE A 3 3.99 10.22 -9.50
N LEU A 4 3.89 8.89 -9.51
CA LEU A 4 3.40 8.08 -10.64
C LEU A 4 4.25 8.22 -11.92
N GLN A 5 5.59 8.21 -11.78
CA GLN A 5 6.48 8.23 -12.95
C GLN A 5 6.33 6.93 -13.75
N GLY A 6 6.04 7.03 -15.04
CA GLY A 6 5.79 5.89 -15.91
C GLY A 6 4.39 5.28 -15.76
N PHE A 7 3.49 5.94 -15.04
CA PHE A 7 2.06 5.63 -15.04
C PHE A 7 1.30 6.62 -15.91
N GLU A 8 0.30 6.12 -16.61
CA GLU A 8 -0.64 6.92 -17.40
C GLU A 8 -2.08 6.71 -16.90
N LYS A 9 -2.89 7.76 -16.99
CA LYS A 9 -4.29 7.67 -16.59
C LYS A 9 -5.04 6.73 -17.53
N LEU A 10 -5.66 5.70 -16.95
CA LEU A 10 -6.41 4.72 -17.70
C LEU A 10 -7.85 5.23 -17.89
N GLN A 11 -8.33 5.18 -19.13
CA GLN A 11 -9.72 5.52 -19.45
C GLN A 11 -10.59 4.27 -19.25
N LEU A 12 -11.41 4.28 -18.23
CA LEU A 12 -12.39 3.24 -17.92
C LEU A 12 -13.77 3.86 -17.78
N SER A 13 -14.80 3.19 -18.28
CA SER A 13 -16.19 3.55 -18.01
C SER A 13 -16.49 3.44 -16.50
N LYS A 14 -17.63 4.01 -16.07
CA LYS A 14 -18.07 3.88 -14.66
C LYS A 14 -18.28 2.41 -14.31
N GLU A 15 -18.92 1.66 -15.19
CA GLU A 15 -19.24 0.25 -15.03
C GLU A 15 -17.99 -0.62 -14.91
N GLU A 16 -16.98 -0.37 -15.78
CA GLU A 16 -15.70 -1.08 -15.71
C GLU A 16 -14.97 -0.81 -14.40
N ARG A 17 -14.97 0.44 -13.91
CA ARG A 17 -14.35 0.78 -12.61
C ARG A 17 -15.03 0.05 -11.47
N VAL A 18 -16.36 0.07 -11.43
CA VAL A 18 -17.15 -0.63 -10.40
C VAL A 18 -16.88 -2.13 -10.42
N LEU A 19 -16.91 -2.75 -11.60
CA LEU A 19 -16.67 -4.18 -11.75
C LEU A 19 -15.28 -4.59 -11.26
N ARG A 20 -14.24 -3.81 -11.61
CA ARG A 20 -12.86 -4.07 -11.16
C ARG A 20 -12.71 -3.91 -9.67
N LEU A 21 -13.26 -2.85 -9.07
CA LEU A 21 -13.21 -2.62 -7.64
C LEU A 21 -13.93 -3.72 -6.87
N ALA A 22 -15.11 -4.12 -7.29
CA ALA A 22 -15.87 -5.19 -6.66
C ALA A 22 -15.17 -6.54 -6.72
N LYS A 23 -14.51 -6.85 -7.87
CA LYS A 23 -13.88 -8.15 -8.09
C LYS A 23 -12.48 -8.27 -7.46
N ASN A 24 -11.65 -7.25 -7.62
CA ASN A 24 -10.21 -7.36 -7.39
C ASN A 24 -9.76 -6.65 -6.12
N VAL A 25 -10.47 -5.61 -5.70
CA VAL A 25 -10.00 -4.76 -4.61
C VAL A 25 -10.74 -5.05 -3.32
N TRP A 26 -12.04 -5.30 -3.37
CA TRP A 26 -12.84 -5.49 -2.16
C TRP A 26 -13.94 -6.56 -2.29
N PRO A 27 -13.58 -7.81 -2.60
CA PRO A 27 -14.60 -8.87 -2.61
C PRO A 27 -15.18 -9.13 -1.20
N ASP A 28 -14.46 -8.77 -0.10
CA ASP A 28 -14.79 -9.13 1.27
C ASP A 28 -14.75 -7.96 2.27
N VAL A 29 -14.83 -6.70 1.81
CA VAL A 29 -14.73 -5.57 2.73
C VAL A 29 -16.08 -5.22 3.33
N LEU A 30 -16.29 -5.66 4.58
CA LEU A 30 -17.19 -5.05 5.57
C LEU A 30 -18.63 -4.76 5.11
N GLY A 31 -19.25 -5.68 4.36
CA GLY A 31 -20.64 -5.47 3.92
C GLY A 31 -20.79 -4.24 3.03
N VAL A 32 -19.80 -3.93 2.19
CA VAL A 32 -19.93 -2.94 1.11
C VAL A 32 -20.78 -3.56 0.02
N ASP A 33 -21.95 -3.00 -0.23
CA ASP A 33 -22.81 -3.44 -1.32
C ASP A 33 -22.40 -2.83 -2.68
N ALA A 34 -23.09 -3.23 -3.74
CA ALA A 34 -22.76 -2.77 -5.10
C ALA A 34 -22.92 -1.26 -5.26
N ASP A 35 -23.87 -0.64 -4.56
CA ASP A 35 -24.12 0.80 -4.63
C ASP A 35 -23.01 1.58 -3.91
N GLU A 36 -22.53 1.08 -2.78
CA GLU A 36 -21.39 1.65 -2.07
C GLU A 36 -20.09 1.56 -2.88
N VAL A 37 -19.84 0.42 -3.58
CA VAL A 37 -18.72 0.30 -4.51
C VAL A 37 -18.83 1.29 -5.65
N ALA A 38 -20.04 1.48 -6.20
CA ALA A 38 -20.26 2.42 -7.28
C ALA A 38 -19.99 3.88 -6.85
N LYS A 39 -20.41 4.26 -5.63
CA LYS A 39 -20.10 5.57 -5.05
C LYS A 39 -18.59 5.73 -4.82
N LEU A 40 -17.92 4.75 -4.21
CA LEU A 40 -16.49 4.80 -3.96
C LEU A 40 -15.67 4.94 -5.26
N ALA A 41 -16.11 4.31 -6.35
CA ALA A 41 -15.50 4.42 -7.67
C ALA A 41 -15.41 5.85 -8.20
N GLU A 42 -16.26 6.77 -7.74
CA GLU A 42 -16.26 8.18 -8.16
C GLU A 42 -15.09 8.97 -7.57
N TYR A 43 -14.52 8.50 -6.45
CA TYR A 43 -13.38 9.13 -5.76
C TYR A 43 -12.03 8.52 -6.16
N LEU A 44 -12.04 7.48 -7.00
CA LEU A 44 -10.88 6.72 -7.41
C LEU A 44 -10.56 6.97 -8.88
N VAL A 45 -9.29 7.24 -9.17
CA VAL A 45 -8.80 7.46 -10.55
C VAL A 45 -7.89 6.30 -10.93
N PRO A 46 -8.20 5.55 -12.02
CA PRO A 46 -7.37 4.44 -12.46
C PRO A 46 -6.14 4.92 -13.24
N TYR A 47 -4.99 4.28 -12.97
CA TYR A 47 -3.72 4.47 -13.66
C TYR A 47 -3.12 3.12 -14.02
N ARG A 48 -2.42 3.05 -15.16
CA ARG A 48 -1.66 1.90 -15.62
C ARG A 48 -0.19 2.27 -15.74
N GLY A 49 0.68 1.44 -15.18
CA GLY A 49 2.13 1.54 -15.31
C GLY A 49 2.74 0.23 -15.78
N LEU A 50 3.85 0.32 -16.49
CA LEU A 50 4.64 -0.83 -16.91
C LEU A 50 5.63 -1.24 -15.81
N GLN A 51 6.34 -2.35 -16.02
CA GLN A 51 7.43 -2.78 -15.14
C GLN A 51 8.45 -1.66 -14.95
N GLY A 52 8.84 -1.42 -13.70
CA GLY A 52 9.77 -0.36 -13.31
C GLY A 52 9.12 1.01 -13.08
N ALA A 53 7.83 1.17 -13.37
CA ALA A 53 7.13 2.43 -13.10
C ALA A 53 7.14 2.75 -11.59
N VAL A 54 7.40 4.01 -11.25
CA VAL A 54 7.50 4.47 -9.86
C VAL A 54 6.14 4.94 -9.36
N VAL A 55 5.64 4.32 -8.30
CA VAL A 55 4.40 4.74 -7.64
C VAL A 55 4.66 5.95 -6.76
N PHE A 56 5.70 5.88 -5.92
CA PHE A 56 6.22 6.99 -5.12
C PHE A 56 7.63 6.69 -4.62
N SER A 57 8.36 7.74 -4.24
CA SER A 57 9.70 7.67 -3.69
C SER A 57 9.71 8.02 -2.19
N ARG A 58 10.63 7.43 -1.44
CA ARG A 58 10.82 7.74 -0.03
C ARG A 58 11.14 9.23 0.17
N GLY A 59 10.53 9.82 1.19
CA GLY A 59 10.70 11.24 1.52
C GLY A 59 9.81 12.21 0.72
N GLU A 60 9.11 11.74 -0.32
CA GLU A 60 8.13 12.57 -1.03
C GLU A 60 6.91 12.86 -0.14
N ALA A 61 6.27 14.01 -0.36
CA ALA A 61 5.01 14.34 0.29
C ALA A 61 3.91 13.34 -0.09
N GLY A 62 3.23 12.77 0.91
CA GLY A 62 2.21 11.75 0.71
C GLY A 62 0.82 12.35 0.53
N SER A 63 0.39 12.58 -0.70
CA SER A 63 -0.92 13.20 -1.03
C SER A 63 -1.95 12.23 -1.59
N PHE A 64 -1.68 10.93 -1.63
CA PHE A 64 -2.59 9.90 -2.17
C PHE A 64 -2.29 8.53 -1.59
N MET A 65 -3.25 7.62 -1.71
CA MET A 65 -3.08 6.17 -1.54
C MET A 65 -3.45 5.45 -2.84
N CYS A 66 -2.97 4.22 -2.97
CA CYS A 66 -3.29 3.35 -4.10
C CYS A 66 -3.99 2.08 -3.63
N LEU A 67 -4.96 1.63 -4.43
CA LEU A 67 -5.52 0.29 -4.37
C LEU A 67 -5.00 -0.47 -5.60
N ILE A 68 -4.41 -1.63 -5.41
CA ILE A 68 -3.85 -2.44 -6.49
C ILE A 68 -4.97 -3.28 -7.10
N ASP A 69 -5.34 -3.00 -8.35
CA ASP A 69 -6.33 -3.76 -9.11
C ASP A 69 -5.72 -5.00 -9.77
N SER A 70 -4.57 -4.83 -10.42
CA SER A 70 -3.83 -5.91 -11.06
C SER A 70 -2.33 -5.63 -11.06
N GLY A 71 -1.54 -6.67 -11.29
CA GLY A 71 -0.08 -6.57 -11.26
C GLY A 71 0.51 -6.79 -9.87
N MET A 72 1.65 -6.17 -9.58
CA MET A 72 2.40 -6.33 -8.34
C MET A 72 3.24 -5.09 -8.04
N VAL A 73 3.25 -4.63 -6.80
CA VAL A 73 4.10 -3.52 -6.36
C VAL A 73 5.07 -3.99 -5.29
N ASN A 74 6.36 -3.75 -5.50
CA ASN A 74 7.40 -3.98 -4.51
C ASN A 74 7.66 -2.72 -3.69
N ILE A 75 7.81 -2.91 -2.38
CA ILE A 75 8.15 -1.88 -1.41
C ILE A 75 9.59 -2.07 -0.96
N TYR A 76 10.39 -0.98 -1.02
CA TYR A 76 11.79 -0.97 -0.62
C TYR A 76 12.03 0.13 0.41
N LYS A 77 12.92 -0.11 1.39
CA LYS A 77 13.13 0.83 2.49
C LYS A 77 14.39 1.67 2.35
N ASN A 78 15.53 1.07 2.30
CA ASN A 78 16.82 1.73 2.31
C ASN A 78 17.67 1.33 1.11
N GLU A 79 18.55 2.23 0.71
CA GLU A 79 19.69 1.91 -0.11
C GLU A 79 20.82 1.44 0.80
N VAL A 80 21.09 0.14 0.81
CA VAL A 80 22.24 -0.43 1.52
C VAL A 80 23.28 -0.80 0.48
N GLN A 81 24.45 -0.18 0.51
CA GLN A 81 25.53 -0.37 -0.46
C GLN A 81 25.09 -0.20 -1.93
N ASN A 82 24.28 0.82 -2.22
CA ASN A 82 23.67 1.09 -3.53
C ASN A 82 22.65 0.03 -4.00
N ALA A 83 22.10 -0.78 -3.11
CA ALA A 83 21.01 -1.70 -3.40
C ALA A 83 19.78 -1.40 -2.53
N LEU A 84 18.60 -1.42 -3.16
CA LEU A 84 17.33 -1.26 -2.46
C LEU A 84 16.99 -2.54 -1.70
N GLU A 85 16.69 -2.41 -0.41
CA GLU A 85 16.24 -3.53 0.44
C GLU A 85 14.74 -3.77 0.22
N LEU A 86 14.39 -4.93 -0.35
CA LEU A 86 13.01 -5.35 -0.52
C LEU A 86 12.38 -5.68 0.84
N ILE A 87 11.30 -4.97 1.19
CA ILE A 87 10.54 -5.22 2.41
C ILE A 87 9.34 -6.12 2.15
N ALA A 88 8.62 -5.85 1.06
CA ALA A 88 7.38 -6.55 0.75
C ALA A 88 7.05 -6.49 -0.75
N SER A 89 6.39 -7.54 -1.23
CA SER A 89 5.69 -7.57 -2.52
C SER A 89 4.19 -7.54 -2.25
N ILE A 90 3.51 -6.54 -2.78
CA ILE A 90 2.10 -6.26 -2.50
C ILE A 90 1.25 -6.68 -3.71
N PRO A 91 0.42 -7.73 -3.57
CA PRO A 91 -0.43 -8.22 -4.64
C PRO A 91 -1.73 -7.40 -4.80
N PRO A 92 -2.53 -7.68 -5.84
CA PRO A 92 -3.87 -7.13 -6.01
C PRO A 92 -4.76 -7.31 -4.77
N GLY A 93 -5.75 -6.43 -4.60
CA GLY A 93 -6.64 -6.41 -3.45
C GLY A 93 -6.07 -5.71 -2.20
N ASN A 94 -4.86 -5.18 -2.29
CA ASN A 94 -4.21 -4.49 -1.19
C ASN A 94 -4.03 -2.99 -1.47
N THR A 95 -3.80 -2.24 -0.39
CA THR A 95 -3.51 -0.81 -0.43
C THR A 95 -2.05 -0.52 -0.14
N ILE A 96 -1.54 0.59 -0.67
CA ILE A 96 -0.23 1.16 -0.36
C ILE A 96 -0.32 2.68 -0.24
N GLY A 97 0.58 3.27 0.54
CA GLY A 97 0.67 4.71 0.72
C GLY A 97 -0.41 5.32 1.62
N GLU A 98 -1.20 4.48 2.30
CA GLU A 98 -2.24 4.89 3.24
C GLU A 98 -1.71 5.64 4.46
N MET A 99 -0.49 5.34 4.94
CA MET A 99 0.10 5.99 6.10
C MET A 99 0.17 7.50 5.89
N ALA A 100 0.84 7.94 4.85
CA ALA A 100 0.99 9.36 4.53
C ALA A 100 -0.33 10.08 4.24
N LEU A 101 -1.39 9.36 3.87
CA LEU A 101 -2.73 9.92 3.72
C LEU A 101 -3.38 10.20 5.10
N VAL A 102 -3.06 9.39 6.11
CA VAL A 102 -3.64 9.45 7.46
C VAL A 102 -2.87 10.42 8.35
N ASP A 103 -1.53 10.35 8.35
CA ASP A 103 -0.67 11.11 9.27
C ASP A 103 -0.05 12.37 8.66
N GLY A 104 -0.12 12.52 7.32
CA GLY A 104 0.47 13.64 6.59
C GLY A 104 2.00 13.60 6.49
N GLU A 105 2.62 12.54 7.00
CA GLU A 105 4.07 12.39 7.00
C GLU A 105 4.61 12.03 5.61
N PRO A 106 5.88 12.33 5.30
CA PRO A 106 6.51 11.93 4.05
C PRO A 106 6.50 10.40 3.86
N ARG A 107 6.57 9.96 2.60
CA ARG A 107 6.63 8.54 2.25
C ARG A 107 7.76 7.83 3.01
N SER A 108 7.44 6.75 3.71
CA SER A 108 8.40 5.97 4.50
C SER A 108 9.26 5.02 3.67
N ALA A 109 8.88 4.76 2.40
CA ALA A 109 9.48 3.76 1.52
C ALA A 109 9.39 4.16 0.05
N TYR A 110 10.10 3.40 -0.81
CA TYR A 110 9.93 3.43 -2.27
C TYR A 110 8.92 2.37 -2.68
N ALA A 111 8.15 2.63 -3.75
CA ALA A 111 7.19 1.70 -4.33
C ALA A 111 7.32 1.65 -5.86
N TYR A 112 7.55 0.44 -6.40
CA TYR A 112 7.76 0.21 -7.84
C TYR A 112 6.86 -0.91 -8.35
N ALA A 113 6.30 -0.73 -9.55
CA ALA A 113 5.62 -1.80 -10.28
C ALA A 113 6.63 -2.84 -10.78
N THR A 114 6.39 -4.13 -10.52
CA THR A 114 7.27 -5.22 -10.97
C THR A 114 6.86 -5.86 -12.29
N CYS A 115 5.65 -5.54 -12.74
CA CYS A 115 5.07 -5.94 -14.03
C CYS A 115 4.05 -4.86 -14.44
N GLU A 116 3.33 -5.05 -15.53
CA GLU A 116 2.20 -4.18 -15.85
C GLU A 116 1.22 -4.18 -14.68
N THR A 117 0.93 -3.00 -14.15
CA THR A 117 0.17 -2.81 -12.90
C THR A 117 -0.90 -1.75 -13.10
N VAL A 118 -2.11 -2.05 -12.65
CA VAL A 118 -3.23 -1.10 -12.61
C VAL A 118 -3.49 -0.72 -11.15
N LEU A 119 -3.52 0.59 -10.91
CA LEU A 119 -3.77 1.18 -9.61
C LEU A 119 -5.00 2.07 -9.65
N PHE A 120 -5.83 2.01 -8.63
CA PHE A 120 -6.84 3.03 -8.35
C PHE A 120 -6.29 3.99 -7.31
N ILE A 121 -6.18 5.27 -7.67
CA ILE A 121 -5.60 6.31 -6.84
C ILE A 121 -6.71 7.08 -6.13
N MET A 122 -6.61 7.17 -4.80
CA MET A 122 -7.38 8.08 -3.97
C MET A 122 -6.47 9.21 -3.49
N THR A 123 -6.71 10.42 -3.96
CA THR A 123 -6.01 11.61 -3.48
C THR A 123 -6.52 12.01 -2.10
N HIS A 124 -5.71 12.76 -1.34
CA HIS A 124 -6.14 13.30 -0.05
C HIS A 124 -7.41 14.16 -0.18
N SER A 125 -7.53 14.96 -1.24
CA SER A 125 -8.74 15.77 -1.50
C SER A 125 -9.99 14.90 -1.72
N ASN A 126 -9.87 13.80 -2.48
CA ASN A 126 -10.96 12.86 -2.69
C ASN A 126 -11.30 12.08 -1.41
N PHE A 127 -10.29 11.72 -0.61
CA PHE A 127 -10.49 11.06 0.67
C PHE A 127 -11.30 11.95 1.65
N MET A 128 -10.95 13.23 1.73
CA MET A 128 -11.70 14.19 2.56
C MET A 128 -13.09 14.48 2.00
N ARG A 129 -13.23 14.61 0.67
CA ARG A 129 -14.55 14.78 0.04
C ARG A 129 -15.46 13.57 0.29
N LEU A 130 -14.94 12.34 0.20
CA LEU A 130 -15.72 11.14 0.54
C LEU A 130 -16.22 11.17 2.00
N ARG A 131 -15.39 11.66 2.94
CA ARG A 131 -15.82 11.84 4.34
C ARG A 131 -17.04 12.75 4.46
N ASP A 132 -17.04 13.84 3.69
CA ASP A 132 -18.09 14.86 3.77
C ASP A 132 -19.35 14.43 3.00
N ASP A 133 -19.20 13.70 1.88
CA ASP A 133 -20.30 13.24 1.02
C ASP A 133 -20.95 11.94 1.53
N ASP A 134 -20.16 10.98 2.06
CA ASP A 134 -20.62 9.68 2.57
C ASP A 134 -19.73 9.16 3.70
N THR A 135 -20.01 9.63 4.90
CA THR A 135 -19.23 9.28 6.11
C THR A 135 -19.21 7.76 6.38
N LEU A 136 -20.26 7.03 6.01
CA LEU A 136 -20.31 5.58 6.26
C LEU A 136 -19.31 4.83 5.38
N ILE A 137 -19.26 5.12 4.08
CA ILE A 137 -18.29 4.53 3.15
C ILE A 137 -16.86 4.93 3.56
N TRP A 138 -16.67 6.20 3.94
CA TRP A 138 -15.40 6.67 4.44
C TRP A 138 -14.95 5.92 5.70
N ALA A 139 -15.85 5.70 6.68
CA ALA A 139 -15.55 4.96 7.90
C ALA A 139 -15.19 3.49 7.60
N LYS A 140 -15.88 2.83 6.67
CA LYS A 140 -15.55 1.48 6.20
C LYS A 140 -14.14 1.44 5.57
N LEU A 141 -13.79 2.43 4.74
CA LEU A 141 -12.47 2.56 4.16
C LEU A 141 -11.39 2.72 5.23
N VAL A 142 -11.58 3.63 6.18
CA VAL A 142 -10.64 3.87 7.30
C VAL A 142 -10.46 2.61 8.15
N TYR A 143 -11.55 1.89 8.45
CA TYR A 143 -11.48 0.63 9.19
C TYR A 143 -10.65 -0.43 8.45
N LYS A 144 -10.81 -0.54 7.13
CA LYS A 144 -9.97 -1.45 6.31
C LYS A 144 -8.50 -1.05 6.31
N MET A 145 -8.21 0.25 6.23
CA MET A 145 -6.84 0.75 6.35
C MET A 145 -6.25 0.36 7.71
N ALA A 146 -6.99 0.55 8.80
CA ALA A 146 -6.57 0.18 10.15
C ALA A 146 -6.31 -1.33 10.28
N GLN A 147 -7.16 -2.19 9.72
CA GLN A 147 -6.94 -3.64 9.68
C GLN A 147 -5.65 -4.01 8.93
N THR A 148 -5.42 -3.38 7.77
CA THR A 148 -4.23 -3.61 6.94
C THR A 148 -2.96 -3.21 7.69
N LEU A 149 -2.94 -2.01 8.29
CA LEU A 149 -1.81 -1.52 9.07
C LEU A 149 -1.55 -2.38 10.32
N SER A 150 -2.60 -2.80 11.04
CA SER A 150 -2.49 -3.71 12.17
C SER A 150 -1.89 -5.07 11.78
N SER A 151 -2.30 -5.63 10.64
CA SER A 151 -1.72 -6.87 10.12
C SER A 151 -0.24 -6.72 9.75
N ARG A 152 0.12 -5.62 9.08
CA ARG A 152 1.52 -5.32 8.73
C ARG A 152 2.40 -5.11 9.96
N LEU A 153 1.88 -4.42 10.98
CA LEU A 153 2.59 -4.22 12.24
C LEU A 153 2.88 -5.55 12.96
N ARG A 154 1.88 -6.46 13.02
CA ARG A 154 2.09 -7.80 13.59
C ARG A 154 3.20 -8.56 12.87
N LYS A 155 3.18 -8.60 11.54
CA LYS A 155 4.24 -9.25 10.75
C LYS A 155 5.61 -8.62 10.97
N ALA A 156 5.70 -7.31 11.07
CA ALA A 156 6.95 -6.61 11.35
C ALA A 156 7.51 -6.96 12.74
N ASN A 157 6.64 -7.06 13.76
CA ASN A 157 7.03 -7.47 15.11
C ASN A 157 7.54 -8.92 15.15
N GLU A 158 6.87 -9.87 14.47
CA GLU A 158 7.31 -11.26 14.35
C GLU A 158 8.72 -11.37 13.76
N VAL A 159 8.99 -10.62 12.67
CA VAL A 159 10.33 -10.57 12.07
C VAL A 159 11.35 -9.98 13.03
N ALA A 160 11.01 -8.91 13.75
CA ALA A 160 11.89 -8.30 14.73
C ALA A 160 12.24 -9.25 15.88
N GLU A 161 11.27 -10.02 16.39
CA GLU A 161 11.49 -11.03 17.43
C GLU A 161 12.44 -12.16 16.98
N ILE A 162 12.29 -12.65 15.74
CA ILE A 162 13.17 -13.68 15.16
C ILE A 162 14.60 -13.14 15.10
N LEU A 163 14.81 -11.93 14.60
CA LEU A 163 16.14 -11.33 14.50
C LEU A 163 16.80 -11.11 15.86
N GLN A 164 16.03 -10.69 16.86
CA GLN A 164 16.53 -10.52 18.25
C GLN A 164 16.87 -11.86 18.90
N GLY A 165 16.04 -12.90 18.68
CA GLY A 165 16.27 -14.25 19.17
C GLY A 165 17.56 -14.87 18.62
N ASP A 166 17.85 -14.69 17.35
CA ASP A 166 19.09 -15.15 16.72
C ASP A 166 20.33 -14.38 17.21
N THR A 167 20.20 -13.09 17.44
CA THR A 167 21.27 -12.27 18.03
C THR A 167 21.61 -12.72 19.44
N SER A 168 20.61 -12.97 20.27
CA SER A 168 20.80 -13.47 21.65
C SER A 168 21.47 -14.85 21.69
N LYS A 169 21.08 -15.78 20.81
CA LYS A 169 21.70 -17.09 20.69
C LYS A 169 23.16 -17.01 20.23
N ASN A 170 23.49 -16.11 19.30
CA ASN A 170 24.84 -15.90 18.81
C ASN A 170 25.74 -15.28 19.87
N ILE A 171 25.23 -14.34 20.67
CA ILE A 171 25.94 -13.76 21.82
C ILE A 171 26.24 -14.85 22.86
N ALA A 172 25.24 -15.64 23.25
CA ALA A 172 25.42 -16.74 24.19
C ALA A 172 26.48 -17.77 23.71
N ARG A 173 26.43 -18.19 22.43
CA ARG A 173 27.40 -19.06 21.82
C ARG A 173 28.82 -18.47 21.83
N SER A 174 28.98 -17.18 21.61
CA SER A 174 30.26 -16.48 21.65
C SER A 174 30.87 -16.46 23.07
N PHE A 175 30.04 -16.29 24.11
CA PHE A 175 30.49 -16.34 25.51
C PHE A 175 30.93 -17.75 25.94
N TYR A 176 30.24 -18.80 25.47
CA TYR A 176 30.63 -20.19 25.77
C TYR A 176 31.95 -20.61 25.07
N LYS A 177 32.19 -20.13 23.83
CA LYS A 177 33.43 -20.44 23.08
C LYS A 177 34.69 -19.78 23.64
N LYS A 178 34.57 -18.69 24.41
CA LYS A 178 35.71 -17.99 25.03
C LYS A 178 36.11 -18.58 26.40
N ARG A 179 35.41 -19.58 26.91
CA ARG A 179 35.65 -20.20 28.22
C ARG A 179 36.19 -21.65 28.12
N MET A 180 36.41 -22.15 26.92
CA MET A 180 37.18 -23.38 26.67
C MET A 180 38.56 -23.01 26.09
#